data_fe21cb899cd6e3a0ce38aa8e20712cb9
#
_entry.id   fe21cb899cd6e3a0ce38aa8e20712cb9
#
_cell.length_a   1.000
_cell.length_b   1.000
_cell.length_c   1.000
_cell.angle_alpha   90.00
_cell.angle_beta   90.00
_cell.angle_gamma   90.00
#
_symmetry.space_group_name_H-M   'P 1'
#
loop_
_entity.id
_entity.type
_entity.pdbx_description
1 polymer ?
#
loop_
_entity_poly.entity_id
_entity_poly.type
_entity_poly.pdbx_seq_one_letter_code
_entity_poly.pdbx_strand_id
1 'polypeptide(L)'
;MNTATTATIAAPLDPDTTADTAVAPGAAPSALPVTDTAYKVIAAISFAHLLNDMMQSLMIAIYPMIKQGLQLNFSQIGLITLTYQVTASLLQPLIGLYTDKRPQPYSLPAGMAFTFVGLLLLAVADTFPLVLLAAALVGMGSSVFHPESSRVARLAAGRRPGLAQSLFQVGGNLGSAVGPLLAALIIAPYGQSRVGWFSGAALIGLVVLLQVSRWYRAHAVARHRHIAAALQPLPRATVLRALAVLGLLMFSKFFYMASLSSYYTFYLMDKFQLPVGTAQLYLFAFLFAVAAGTIAGGPIGDRIGRKRVIWVSILGVAPFTLALPYADLYWTGVLSVVIGLILASAFSAILVYAQELVPGKVGTVSGLFFGFAFGMGGLGAAILGRLADATSIETVYHVCAFLPLIGLLTALLPDTHKHAKA
;
A
#
# COMPACT_ATOMS: atom_id res chain seq x y z
N MET A 1 61.11 -19.64 65.96
CA MET A 1 60.05 -20.61 66.21
C MET A 1 59.49 -21.03 64.90
N ASN A 2 59.67 -22.31 64.53
CA ASN A 2 59.34 -22.99 63.32
C ASN A 2 57.84 -22.95 62.96
N THR A 3 57.54 -22.75 61.68
CA THR A 3 56.38 -23.43 61.07
C THR A 3 56.77 -23.85 59.65
N ALA A 4 56.68 -25.15 59.43
CA ALA A 4 57.06 -25.86 58.25
C ALA A 4 56.05 -25.62 57.08
N THR A 5 56.59 -25.40 55.87
CA THR A 5 55.89 -25.40 54.65
C THR A 5 55.83 -26.81 54.07
N THR A 6 54.63 -27.41 53.94
CA THR A 6 54.43 -28.71 53.36
C THR A 6 54.18 -28.49 51.81
N ALA A 7 55.10 -28.97 51.01
CA ALA A 7 54.97 -29.01 49.60
C ALA A 7 54.11 -30.25 49.17
N THR A 8 52.99 -30.02 48.50
CA THR A 8 52.18 -31.08 47.90
C THR A 8 52.66 -31.34 46.47
N ILE A 9 53.14 -32.57 46.26
CA ILE A 9 53.62 -33.07 44.97
C ILE A 9 52.40 -33.34 44.05
N ALA A 10 52.41 -32.72 42.85
CA ALA A 10 51.43 -32.98 41.83
C ALA A 10 51.70 -34.34 41.19
N ALA A 11 50.62 -35.14 41.03
CA ALA A 11 50.61 -36.42 40.29
C ALA A 11 50.58 -36.15 38.77
N PRO A 12 51.16 -37.03 37.95
CA PRO A 12 51.20 -36.89 36.49
C PRO A 12 49.82 -37.09 35.83
N LEU A 13 49.52 -36.22 34.86
CA LEU A 13 48.32 -36.30 33.99
C LEU A 13 48.43 -37.51 33.05
N ASP A 14 47.37 -38.31 33.02
CA ASP A 14 47.16 -39.47 32.12
C ASP A 14 46.78 -38.96 30.71
N PRO A 15 47.45 -39.39 29.62
CA PRO A 15 47.24 -38.81 28.30
C PRO A 15 46.10 -39.45 27.45
N ASP A 16 45.17 -40.22 28.07
CA ASP A 16 44.14 -40.95 27.32
C ASP A 16 42.70 -40.68 27.81
N THR A 17 42.29 -39.39 27.74
CA THR A 17 40.86 -39.04 27.77
C THR A 17 40.55 -38.12 26.60
N THR A 18 40.54 -38.67 25.40
CA THR A 18 39.78 -38.08 24.25
C THR A 18 38.31 -38.25 24.58
N ALA A 19 37.75 -37.21 25.25
CA ALA A 19 36.32 -37.09 25.37
C ALA A 19 35.74 -36.77 24.00
N ASP A 20 35.25 -37.80 23.37
CA ASP A 20 34.42 -37.77 22.16
C ASP A 20 33.11 -37.00 22.49
N THR A 21 33.13 -35.67 22.31
CA THR A 21 31.91 -34.89 22.35
C THR A 21 31.11 -35.17 21.06
N ALA A 22 30.44 -36.33 21.04
CA ALA A 22 29.42 -36.64 20.06
C ALA A 22 28.35 -35.52 20.13
N VAL A 23 28.44 -34.61 19.20
CA VAL A 23 27.38 -33.65 18.89
C VAL A 23 26.16 -34.47 18.50
N ALA A 24 25.15 -34.52 19.35
CA ALA A 24 23.90 -35.22 19.08
C ALA A 24 23.29 -34.65 17.80
N PRO A 25 23.06 -35.47 16.74
CA PRO A 25 22.40 -35.02 15.54
C PRO A 25 20.91 -34.82 15.85
N GLY A 26 20.40 -33.61 15.70
CA GLY A 26 18.97 -33.39 15.56
C GLY A 26 18.22 -32.80 16.73
N ALA A 27 18.66 -31.66 17.24
CA ALA A 27 17.68 -30.71 17.73
C ALA A 27 17.07 -30.02 16.53
N ALA A 28 15.87 -30.45 16.11
CA ALA A 28 15.06 -29.69 15.17
C ALA A 28 15.05 -28.22 15.65
N PRO A 29 15.24 -27.21 14.75
CA PRO A 29 15.21 -25.83 15.18
C PRO A 29 13.88 -25.58 15.90
N SER A 30 13.94 -25.26 17.19
CA SER A 30 12.77 -25.02 18.01
C SER A 30 11.92 -23.98 17.27
N ALA A 31 10.69 -24.36 16.93
CA ALA A 31 9.75 -23.48 16.26
C ALA A 31 9.70 -22.20 17.08
N LEU A 32 10.15 -21.09 16.50
CA LEU A 32 10.17 -19.78 17.16
C LEU A 32 8.78 -19.49 17.72
N PRO A 33 8.67 -18.91 18.90
CA PRO A 33 7.38 -18.54 19.46
C PRO A 33 6.68 -17.63 18.46
N VAL A 34 5.56 -18.12 17.92
CA VAL A 34 4.73 -17.36 17.01
C VAL A 34 4.18 -16.19 17.78
N THR A 35 4.73 -15.00 17.51
CA THR A 35 4.27 -13.77 18.17
C THR A 35 2.82 -13.51 17.77
N ASP A 36 1.99 -13.19 18.75
CA ASP A 36 0.61 -12.78 18.51
C ASP A 36 0.53 -11.54 17.63
N THR A 37 -0.60 -11.38 16.94
CA THR A 37 -0.86 -10.21 16.12
C THR A 37 -0.99 -8.97 17.01
N ALA A 38 -0.16 -7.95 16.76
CA ALA A 38 -0.17 -6.70 17.50
C ALA A 38 -1.28 -5.74 16.99
N TYR A 39 -2.54 -6.04 17.29
CA TYR A 39 -3.71 -5.30 16.76
C TYR A 39 -3.67 -3.80 17.07
N LYS A 40 -3.17 -3.38 18.24
CA LYS A 40 -3.04 -1.96 18.59
C LYS A 40 -2.11 -1.21 17.62
N VAL A 41 -1.01 -1.85 17.22
CA VAL A 41 -0.07 -1.26 16.25
C VAL A 41 -0.69 -1.21 14.86
N ILE A 42 -1.39 -2.27 14.44
CA ILE A 42 -2.09 -2.30 13.15
C ILE A 42 -3.17 -1.22 13.11
N ALA A 43 -3.97 -1.08 14.15
CA ALA A 43 -4.98 -0.02 14.24
C ALA A 43 -4.35 1.39 14.20
N ALA A 44 -3.23 1.60 14.90
CA ALA A 44 -2.52 2.86 14.92
C ALA A 44 -1.98 3.25 13.53
N ILE A 45 -1.35 2.30 12.79
CA ILE A 45 -0.86 2.60 11.44
C ILE A 45 -2.00 2.69 10.42
N SER A 46 -3.11 1.97 10.59
CA SER A 46 -4.30 2.10 9.77
C SER A 46 -4.94 3.50 9.95
N PHE A 47 -5.03 3.97 11.18
CA PHE A 47 -5.50 5.33 11.49
C PHE A 47 -4.55 6.40 10.93
N ALA A 48 -3.23 6.22 11.09
CA ALA A 48 -2.25 7.12 10.49
C ALA A 48 -2.34 7.12 8.96
N HIS A 49 -2.67 5.98 8.33
CA HIS A 49 -2.90 5.87 6.89
C HIS A 49 -4.16 6.65 6.46
N LEU A 50 -5.24 6.52 7.23
CA LEU A 50 -6.44 7.33 7.01
C LEU A 50 -6.11 8.82 7.00
N LEU A 51 -5.38 9.31 8.01
CA LEU A 51 -4.99 10.72 8.07
C LEU A 51 -4.08 11.12 6.91
N ASN A 52 -3.09 10.30 6.59
CA ASN A 52 -2.15 10.56 5.49
C ASN A 52 -2.86 10.70 4.14
N ASP A 53 -3.70 9.73 3.77
CA ASP A 53 -4.38 9.72 2.47
C ASP A 53 -5.53 10.72 2.41
N MET A 54 -6.17 11.02 3.53
CA MET A 54 -7.13 12.12 3.64
C MET A 54 -6.48 13.47 3.28
N MET A 55 -5.29 13.76 3.82
CA MET A 55 -4.58 15.00 3.54
C MET A 55 -4.11 15.09 2.09
N GLN A 56 -3.70 13.97 1.49
CA GLN A 56 -3.29 13.91 0.08
C GLN A 56 -4.47 14.12 -0.86
N SER A 57 -5.58 13.42 -0.63
CA SER A 57 -6.78 13.55 -1.48
C SER A 57 -7.45 14.92 -1.32
N LEU A 58 -7.39 15.52 -0.14
CA LEU A 58 -7.83 16.89 0.12
C LEU A 58 -7.04 17.90 -0.71
N MET A 59 -5.71 17.76 -0.83
CA MET A 59 -4.87 18.63 -1.65
C MET A 59 -5.32 18.59 -3.13
N ILE A 60 -5.61 17.40 -3.66
CA ILE A 60 -6.09 17.26 -5.05
C ILE A 60 -7.49 17.89 -5.21
N ALA A 61 -8.35 17.71 -4.23
CA ALA A 61 -9.72 18.22 -4.28
C ALA A 61 -9.82 19.76 -4.34
N ILE A 62 -8.80 20.49 -3.88
CA ILE A 62 -8.78 21.96 -3.90
C ILE A 62 -8.12 22.57 -5.15
N TYR A 63 -7.70 21.78 -6.12
CA TYR A 63 -7.11 22.27 -7.37
C TYR A 63 -7.96 23.35 -8.09
N PRO A 64 -9.29 23.22 -8.20
CA PRO A 64 -10.11 24.27 -8.81
C PRO A 64 -9.97 25.62 -8.10
N MET A 65 -9.92 25.63 -6.78
CA MET A 65 -9.72 26.83 -5.97
C MET A 65 -8.33 27.45 -6.18
N ILE A 66 -7.27 26.63 -6.14
CA ILE A 66 -5.89 27.08 -6.41
C ILE A 66 -5.79 27.65 -7.82
N LYS A 67 -6.42 26.98 -8.81
CA LYS A 67 -6.45 27.44 -10.19
C LYS A 67 -7.07 28.83 -10.32
N GLN A 68 -8.19 29.05 -9.67
CA GLN A 68 -8.88 30.35 -9.69
C GLN A 68 -8.11 31.44 -8.92
N GLY A 69 -7.65 31.11 -7.71
CA GLY A 69 -6.95 32.06 -6.83
C GLY A 69 -5.64 32.58 -7.41
N LEU A 70 -4.87 31.72 -8.07
CA LEU A 70 -3.56 32.06 -8.66
C LEU A 70 -3.61 32.24 -10.18
N GLN A 71 -4.80 32.24 -10.80
CA GLN A 71 -5.00 32.39 -12.25
C GLN A 71 -4.16 31.38 -13.08
N LEU A 72 -4.06 30.12 -12.59
CA LEU A 72 -3.25 29.09 -13.22
C LEU A 72 -3.93 28.54 -14.48
N ASN A 73 -3.12 28.13 -15.45
CA ASN A 73 -3.59 27.34 -16.57
C ASN A 73 -3.63 25.82 -16.24
N PHE A 74 -4.23 25.01 -17.12
CA PHE A 74 -4.33 23.57 -16.89
C PHE A 74 -2.97 22.85 -16.90
N SER A 75 -2.02 23.34 -17.69
CA SER A 75 -0.65 22.79 -17.69
C SER A 75 0.04 22.97 -16.34
N GLN A 76 -0.18 24.10 -15.66
CA GLN A 76 0.35 24.34 -14.32
C GLN A 76 -0.31 23.43 -13.28
N ILE A 77 -1.63 23.19 -13.38
CA ILE A 77 -2.32 22.20 -12.54
C ILE A 77 -1.76 20.80 -12.80
N GLY A 78 -1.53 20.45 -14.06
CA GLY A 78 -0.87 19.21 -14.44
C GLY A 78 0.54 19.08 -13.84
N LEU A 79 1.31 20.18 -13.79
CA LEU A 79 2.65 20.19 -13.19
C LEU A 79 2.61 20.04 -11.66
N ILE A 80 1.60 20.58 -10.97
CA ILE A 80 1.38 20.32 -9.53
C ILE A 80 1.14 18.83 -9.31
N THR A 81 0.24 18.23 -10.09
CA THR A 81 -0.06 16.80 -10.02
C THR A 81 1.18 15.96 -10.31
N LEU A 82 1.94 16.29 -11.36
CA LEU A 82 3.17 15.59 -11.72
C LEU A 82 4.21 15.66 -10.60
N THR A 83 4.42 16.85 -10.02
CA THR A 83 5.36 17.06 -8.92
C THR A 83 4.99 16.20 -7.72
N TYR A 84 3.72 16.18 -7.33
CA TYR A 84 3.20 15.33 -6.27
C TYR A 84 3.40 13.85 -6.60
N GLN A 85 2.99 13.39 -7.78
CA GLN A 85 3.06 11.98 -8.17
C GLN A 85 4.50 11.47 -8.29
N VAL A 86 5.41 12.26 -8.83
CA VAL A 86 6.83 11.90 -8.93
C VAL A 86 7.43 11.73 -7.53
N THR A 87 7.21 12.69 -6.65
CA THR A 87 7.73 12.63 -5.29
C THR A 87 7.05 11.54 -4.45
N ALA A 88 5.75 11.33 -4.61
CA ALA A 88 5.01 10.33 -3.88
C ALA A 88 5.26 8.89 -4.36
N SER A 89 5.51 8.66 -5.67
CA SER A 89 5.57 7.31 -6.25
C SER A 89 7.00 6.83 -6.49
N LEU A 90 7.83 7.63 -7.20
CA LEU A 90 9.16 7.17 -7.63
C LEU A 90 10.15 7.06 -6.48
N LEU A 91 9.98 7.82 -5.40
CA LEU A 91 10.85 7.74 -4.22
C LEU A 91 10.57 6.51 -3.35
N GLN A 92 9.36 5.92 -3.40
CA GLN A 92 8.97 4.80 -2.54
C GLN A 92 9.92 3.58 -2.66
N PRO A 93 10.26 3.08 -3.87
CA PRO A 93 11.19 1.97 -4.00
C PRO A 93 12.58 2.28 -3.45
N LEU A 94 13.06 3.51 -3.63
CA LEU A 94 14.37 3.97 -3.15
C LEU A 94 14.42 4.03 -1.63
N ILE A 95 13.37 4.57 -1.01
CA ILE A 95 13.21 4.62 0.44
C ILE A 95 13.12 3.20 1.00
N GLY A 96 12.29 2.33 0.40
CA GLY A 96 12.17 0.95 0.79
C GLY A 96 13.52 0.20 0.72
N LEU A 97 14.30 0.40 -0.35
CA LEU A 97 15.63 -0.18 -0.52
C LEU A 97 16.63 0.31 0.54
N TYR A 98 16.59 1.60 0.86
CA TYR A 98 17.46 2.20 1.88
C TYR A 98 17.12 1.66 3.26
N THR A 99 15.83 1.64 3.62
CA THR A 99 15.37 1.24 4.94
C THR A 99 15.39 -0.26 5.17
N ASP A 100 15.40 -1.09 4.11
CA ASP A 100 15.67 -2.52 4.22
C ASP A 100 17.12 -2.80 4.63
N LYS A 101 18.06 -1.99 4.15
CA LYS A 101 19.50 -2.11 4.51
C LYS A 101 19.81 -1.47 5.86
N ARG A 102 19.15 -0.36 6.16
CA ARG A 102 19.37 0.45 7.37
C ARG A 102 18.01 0.81 7.97
N PRO A 103 17.42 -0.04 8.82
CA PRO A 103 16.13 0.21 9.46
C PRO A 103 16.10 1.59 10.12
N GLN A 104 15.08 2.39 9.77
CA GLN A 104 14.90 3.77 10.23
C GLN A 104 13.60 3.87 11.04
N PRO A 105 13.59 3.53 12.34
CA PRO A 105 12.36 3.48 13.13
C PRO A 105 11.58 4.79 13.18
N TYR A 106 12.25 5.92 13.01
CA TYR A 106 11.63 7.25 13.05
C TYR A 106 11.38 7.85 11.67
N SER A 107 11.51 7.09 10.58
CA SER A 107 11.18 7.56 9.23
C SER A 107 9.70 7.93 9.09
N LEU A 108 8.78 7.16 9.71
CA LEU A 108 7.34 7.45 9.67
C LEU A 108 6.98 8.82 10.24
N PRO A 109 7.41 9.21 11.48
CA PRO A 109 7.22 10.57 11.97
C PRO A 109 7.87 11.63 11.09
N ALA A 110 9.06 11.37 10.53
CA ALA A 110 9.72 12.30 9.60
C ALA A 110 8.90 12.49 8.33
N GLY A 111 8.37 11.41 7.74
CA GLY A 111 7.45 11.49 6.59
C GLY A 111 6.21 12.33 6.91
N MET A 112 5.57 12.11 8.06
CA MET A 112 4.41 12.89 8.49
C MET A 112 4.76 14.37 8.74
N ALA A 113 5.98 14.67 9.19
CA ALA A 113 6.46 16.05 9.35
C ALA A 113 6.59 16.76 7.99
N PHE A 114 7.03 16.07 6.91
CA PHE A 114 7.00 16.63 5.56
C PHE A 114 5.58 16.98 5.12
N THR A 115 4.61 16.09 5.36
CA THR A 115 3.20 16.36 5.07
C THR A 115 2.67 17.53 5.88
N PHE A 116 3.01 17.62 7.17
CA PHE A 116 2.65 18.75 8.05
C PHE A 116 3.14 20.08 7.49
N VAL A 117 4.44 20.19 7.17
CA VAL A 117 5.03 21.41 6.61
C VAL A 117 4.44 21.73 5.25
N GLY A 118 4.20 20.70 4.40
CA GLY A 118 3.58 20.85 3.10
C GLY A 118 2.17 21.44 3.18
N LEU A 119 1.35 21.00 4.14
CA LEU A 119 -0.01 21.56 4.34
C LEU A 119 0.01 23.00 4.86
N LEU A 120 0.91 23.32 5.80
CA LEU A 120 1.08 24.70 6.26
C LEU A 120 1.50 25.63 5.13
N LEU A 121 2.47 25.16 4.31
CA LEU A 121 2.91 25.92 3.15
C LEU A 121 1.77 26.09 2.13
N LEU A 122 0.98 25.04 1.87
CA LEU A 122 -0.15 25.08 0.96
C LEU A 122 -1.24 26.07 1.43
N ALA A 123 -1.43 26.17 2.75
CA ALA A 123 -2.43 27.08 3.33
C ALA A 123 -2.10 28.56 3.08
N VAL A 124 -0.82 28.90 2.95
CA VAL A 124 -0.33 30.28 2.74
C VAL A 124 0.26 30.51 1.35
N ALA A 125 0.26 29.48 0.48
CA ALA A 125 0.85 29.58 -0.85
C ALA A 125 0.06 30.54 -1.73
N ASP A 126 0.68 31.67 -2.06
CA ASP A 126 0.16 32.73 -2.90
C ASP A 126 0.83 32.80 -4.29
N THR A 127 1.78 31.88 -4.54
CA THR A 127 2.49 31.77 -5.81
C THR A 127 2.58 30.32 -6.28
N PHE A 128 2.63 30.12 -7.59
CA PHE A 128 2.75 28.78 -8.18
C PHE A 128 3.96 27.97 -7.70
N PRO A 129 5.19 28.55 -7.56
CA PRO A 129 6.33 27.81 -7.02
C PRO A 129 6.12 27.33 -5.57
N LEU A 130 5.43 28.11 -4.73
CA LEU A 130 5.11 27.66 -3.36
C LEU A 130 4.12 26.50 -3.34
N VAL A 131 3.13 26.49 -4.25
CA VAL A 131 2.21 25.35 -4.42
C VAL A 131 2.98 24.11 -4.88
N LEU A 132 3.93 24.25 -5.82
CA LEU A 132 4.78 23.13 -6.25
C LEU A 132 5.61 22.56 -5.09
N LEU A 133 6.23 23.45 -4.30
CA LEU A 133 7.00 23.04 -3.14
C LEU A 133 6.12 22.33 -2.09
N ALA A 134 4.93 22.85 -1.83
CA ALA A 134 3.96 22.23 -0.93
C ALA A 134 3.57 20.82 -1.42
N ALA A 135 3.26 20.70 -2.71
CA ALA A 135 2.93 19.41 -3.34
C ALA A 135 4.10 18.40 -3.26
N ALA A 136 5.33 18.88 -3.49
CA ALA A 136 6.54 18.05 -3.36
C ALA A 136 6.72 17.55 -1.91
N LEU A 137 6.54 18.41 -0.91
CA LEU A 137 6.66 18.04 0.51
C LEU A 137 5.62 17.01 0.92
N VAL A 138 4.34 17.20 0.52
CA VAL A 138 3.28 16.21 0.78
C VAL A 138 3.61 14.88 0.09
N GLY A 139 4.10 14.91 -1.16
CA GLY A 139 4.52 13.73 -1.88
C GLY A 139 5.70 13.00 -1.23
N MET A 140 6.71 13.75 -0.73
CA MET A 140 7.83 13.17 0.03
C MET A 140 7.36 12.49 1.31
N GLY A 141 6.40 13.08 2.04
CA GLY A 141 5.77 12.46 3.20
C GLY A 141 5.12 11.12 2.85
N SER A 142 4.35 11.07 1.77
CA SER A 142 3.71 9.89 1.23
C SER A 142 4.71 8.80 0.83
N SER A 143 5.82 9.19 0.18
CA SER A 143 6.83 8.24 -0.31
C SER A 143 7.56 7.50 0.82
N VAL A 144 7.70 8.10 1.98
CA VAL A 144 8.22 7.46 3.20
C VAL A 144 7.15 6.61 3.86
N PHE A 145 5.92 7.15 3.93
CA PHE A 145 4.84 6.56 4.72
C PHE A 145 4.45 5.16 4.25
N HIS A 146 4.17 4.97 2.95
CA HIS A 146 3.60 3.71 2.45
C HIS A 146 4.53 2.49 2.61
N PRO A 147 5.82 2.51 2.17
CA PRO A 147 6.69 1.35 2.34
C PRO A 147 6.97 1.03 3.81
N GLU A 148 7.18 2.05 4.65
CA GLU A 148 7.52 1.84 6.05
C GLU A 148 6.31 1.40 6.88
N SER A 149 5.12 1.95 6.66
CA SER A 149 3.89 1.51 7.32
C SER A 149 3.53 0.07 6.92
N SER A 150 3.68 -0.29 5.65
CA SER A 150 3.49 -1.67 5.19
C SER A 150 4.49 -2.64 5.85
N ARG A 151 5.74 -2.20 6.06
CA ARG A 151 6.74 -2.96 6.84
C ARG A 151 6.30 -3.15 8.29
N VAL A 152 5.85 -2.08 8.95
CA VAL A 152 5.33 -2.16 10.33
C VAL A 152 4.11 -3.08 10.41
N ALA A 153 3.17 -2.99 9.43
CA ALA A 153 2.03 -3.90 9.32
C ALA A 153 2.49 -5.36 9.24
N ARG A 154 3.50 -5.63 8.41
CA ARG A 154 4.08 -6.98 8.28
C ARG A 154 4.73 -7.48 9.56
N LEU A 155 5.45 -6.61 10.28
CA LEU A 155 6.05 -6.93 11.58
C LEU A 155 4.99 -7.20 12.66
N ALA A 156 3.92 -6.41 12.68
CA ALA A 156 2.82 -6.53 13.65
C ALA A 156 1.86 -7.69 13.34
N ALA A 157 1.94 -8.29 12.15
CA ALA A 157 0.96 -9.23 11.62
C ALA A 157 0.88 -10.57 12.37
N GLY A 158 1.96 -11.02 13.03
CA GLY A 158 2.04 -12.36 13.58
C GLY A 158 1.80 -13.42 12.49
N ARG A 159 0.77 -14.23 12.67
CA ARG A 159 0.36 -15.29 11.71
C ARG A 159 -0.61 -14.80 10.64
N ARG A 160 -1.02 -13.52 10.63
CA ARG A 160 -2.10 -12.97 9.78
C ARG A 160 -1.64 -11.79 8.92
N PRO A 161 -0.64 -11.98 8.03
CA PRO A 161 -0.09 -10.87 7.23
C PRO A 161 -1.10 -10.27 6.25
N GLY A 162 -2.00 -11.06 5.70
CA GLY A 162 -3.06 -10.58 4.83
C GLY A 162 -4.06 -9.71 5.57
N LEU A 163 -4.52 -10.14 6.77
CA LEU A 163 -5.39 -9.33 7.61
C LEU A 163 -4.74 -7.98 7.97
N ALA A 164 -3.48 -8.01 8.42
CA ALA A 164 -2.77 -6.80 8.80
C ALA A 164 -2.64 -5.80 7.64
N GLN A 165 -2.30 -6.31 6.45
CA GLN A 165 -2.19 -5.48 5.25
C GLN A 165 -3.56 -4.95 4.78
N SER A 166 -4.63 -5.76 4.89
CA SER A 166 -5.99 -5.30 4.55
C SER A 166 -6.47 -4.21 5.49
N LEU A 167 -6.30 -4.36 6.80
CA LEU A 167 -6.67 -3.32 7.77
C LEU A 167 -5.90 -2.02 7.54
N PHE A 168 -4.60 -2.13 7.26
CA PHE A 168 -3.78 -0.99 6.88
C PHE A 168 -4.34 -0.29 5.63
N GLN A 169 -4.68 -1.05 4.59
CA GLN A 169 -5.18 -0.50 3.31
C GLN A 169 -6.56 0.14 3.42
N VAL A 170 -7.43 -0.40 4.29
CA VAL A 170 -8.75 0.20 4.56
C VAL A 170 -8.62 1.60 5.13
N GLY A 171 -7.62 1.85 6.00
CA GLY A 171 -7.34 3.19 6.48
C GLY A 171 -7.11 4.17 5.33
N GLY A 172 -6.21 3.85 4.41
CA GLY A 172 -5.92 4.70 3.24
C GLY A 172 -7.14 4.92 2.34
N ASN A 173 -7.88 3.85 1.99
CA ASN A 173 -9.07 3.96 1.14
C ASN A 173 -10.14 4.85 1.79
N LEU A 174 -10.35 4.73 3.10
CA LEU A 174 -11.29 5.58 3.83
C LEU A 174 -10.80 7.04 3.87
N GLY A 175 -9.51 7.26 4.11
CA GLY A 175 -8.90 8.60 4.07
C GLY A 175 -9.09 9.26 2.71
N SER A 176 -8.80 8.54 1.63
CA SER A 176 -8.96 9.02 0.26
C SER A 176 -10.42 9.39 -0.07
N ALA A 177 -11.39 8.71 0.52
CA ALA A 177 -12.81 9.04 0.34
C ALA A 177 -13.24 10.27 1.17
N VAL A 178 -12.69 10.43 2.38
CA VAL A 178 -13.05 11.51 3.31
C VAL A 178 -12.43 12.86 2.90
N GLY A 179 -11.24 12.88 2.29
CA GLY A 179 -10.55 14.11 1.92
C GLY A 179 -11.36 15.06 1.04
N PRO A 180 -11.90 14.63 -0.11
CA PRO A 180 -12.76 15.48 -0.95
C PRO A 180 -14.02 15.98 -0.24
N LEU A 181 -14.62 15.16 0.61
CA LEU A 181 -15.78 15.57 1.43
C LEU A 181 -15.42 16.74 2.36
N LEU A 182 -14.28 16.65 3.05
CA LEU A 182 -13.80 17.72 3.93
C LEU A 182 -13.37 18.96 3.14
N ALA A 183 -12.82 18.78 1.94
CA ALA A 183 -12.53 19.89 1.04
C ALA A 183 -13.82 20.66 0.67
N ALA A 184 -14.88 19.93 0.32
CA ALA A 184 -16.17 20.51 -0.04
C ALA A 184 -16.85 21.22 1.16
N LEU A 185 -16.79 20.64 2.36
CA LEU A 185 -17.49 21.15 3.54
C LEU A 185 -16.73 22.27 4.26
N ILE A 186 -15.39 22.25 4.23
CA ILE A 186 -14.56 23.17 5.04
C ILE A 186 -13.77 24.13 4.17
N ILE A 187 -13.10 23.64 3.12
CA ILE A 187 -12.17 24.49 2.37
C ILE A 187 -12.92 25.31 1.32
N ALA A 188 -13.82 24.70 0.57
CA ALA A 188 -14.56 25.40 -0.48
C ALA A 188 -15.36 26.61 0.04
N PRO A 189 -16.08 26.55 1.18
CA PRO A 189 -16.79 27.71 1.72
C PRO A 189 -15.89 28.74 2.39
N TYR A 190 -14.78 28.33 3.01
CA TYR A 190 -14.00 29.21 3.90
C TYR A 190 -12.60 29.55 3.38
N GLY A 191 -12.23 29.07 2.20
CA GLY A 191 -11.01 29.45 1.50
C GLY A 191 -9.80 28.57 1.77
N GLN A 192 -8.77 28.75 0.95
CA GLN A 192 -7.53 27.92 0.90
C GLN A 192 -6.80 27.88 2.27
N SER A 193 -6.79 28.97 3.03
CA SER A 193 -6.12 29.05 4.34
C SER A 193 -6.60 27.99 5.32
N ARG A 194 -7.83 27.48 5.16
CA ARG A 194 -8.39 26.40 6.00
C ARG A 194 -7.70 25.04 5.81
N VAL A 195 -6.93 24.88 4.74
CA VAL A 195 -6.03 23.72 4.58
C VAL A 195 -5.09 23.59 5.78
N GLY A 196 -4.66 24.71 6.35
CA GLY A 196 -3.83 24.74 7.55
C GLY A 196 -4.45 24.05 8.78
N TRP A 197 -5.79 23.96 8.88
CA TRP A 197 -6.43 23.22 9.98
C TRP A 197 -6.12 21.72 9.94
N PHE A 198 -5.88 21.16 8.76
CA PHE A 198 -5.53 19.74 8.58
C PHE A 198 -4.09 19.44 8.99
N SER A 199 -3.26 20.48 9.21
CA SER A 199 -1.98 20.29 9.89
C SER A 199 -2.16 19.75 11.33
N GLY A 200 -3.30 20.05 11.98
CA GLY A 200 -3.68 19.42 13.23
C GLY A 200 -3.85 17.89 13.12
N ALA A 201 -4.45 17.42 12.01
CA ALA A 201 -4.52 15.99 11.73
C ALA A 201 -3.13 15.39 11.50
N ALA A 202 -2.23 16.09 10.81
CA ALA A 202 -0.84 15.68 10.65
C ALA A 202 -0.10 15.59 11.99
N LEU A 203 -0.34 16.53 12.92
CA LEU A 203 0.23 16.47 14.29
C LEU A 203 -0.30 15.26 15.06
N ILE A 204 -1.59 14.96 14.98
CA ILE A 204 -2.17 13.74 15.58
C ILE A 204 -1.49 12.50 14.97
N GLY A 205 -1.38 12.45 13.65
CA GLY A 205 -0.67 11.38 12.94
C GLY A 205 0.78 11.24 13.40
N LEU A 206 1.50 12.35 13.56
CA LEU A 206 2.88 12.39 14.05
C LEU A 206 3.01 11.78 15.46
N VAL A 207 2.12 12.16 16.38
CA VAL A 207 2.10 11.61 17.76
C VAL A 207 1.84 10.11 17.74
N VAL A 208 0.86 9.65 16.95
CA VAL A 208 0.57 8.21 16.79
C VAL A 208 1.78 7.47 16.21
N LEU A 209 2.39 8.02 15.17
CA LEU A 209 3.55 7.42 14.52
C LEU A 209 4.80 7.43 15.41
N LEU A 210 4.97 8.39 16.31
CA LEU A 210 6.03 8.34 17.33
C LEU A 210 5.87 7.14 18.27
N GLN A 211 4.63 6.81 18.66
CA GLN A 211 4.37 5.62 19.50
C GLN A 211 4.63 4.34 18.71
N VAL A 212 4.18 4.28 17.45
CA VAL A 212 4.48 3.15 16.53
C VAL A 212 5.99 2.99 16.35
N SER A 213 6.73 4.09 16.18
CA SER A 213 8.19 4.07 16.00
C SER A 213 8.94 3.54 17.22
N ARG A 214 8.48 3.87 18.42
CA ARG A 214 9.03 3.30 19.68
C ARG A 214 8.83 1.77 19.70
N TRP A 215 7.64 1.31 19.35
CA TRP A 215 7.35 -0.11 19.24
C TRP A 215 8.20 -0.78 18.15
N TYR A 216 8.29 -0.16 16.96
CA TYR A 216 9.10 -0.65 15.85
C TYR A 216 10.57 -0.78 16.24
N ARG A 217 11.17 0.23 16.88
CA ARG A 217 12.55 0.20 17.36
C ARG A 217 12.82 -0.99 18.28
N ALA A 218 11.89 -1.31 19.17
CA ALA A 218 12.03 -2.42 20.11
C ALA A 218 11.95 -3.81 19.44
N HIS A 219 11.24 -3.93 18.30
CA HIS A 219 10.94 -5.22 17.68
C HIS A 219 11.69 -5.48 16.38
N ALA A 220 12.23 -4.44 15.72
CA ALA A 220 12.86 -4.55 14.39
C ALA A 220 14.13 -5.42 14.39
N VAL A 221 15.00 -5.25 15.39
CA VAL A 221 16.32 -5.91 15.41
C VAL A 221 16.20 -7.42 15.62
N ALA A 222 15.32 -7.87 16.51
CA ALA A 222 15.15 -9.28 16.83
C ALA A 222 14.52 -10.07 15.67
N ARG A 223 13.58 -9.49 14.95
CA ARG A 223 12.75 -10.19 13.96
C ARG A 223 13.33 -10.19 12.53
N HIS A 224 14.17 -9.20 12.21
CA HIS A 224 14.80 -9.11 10.87
C HIS A 224 15.72 -10.32 10.60
N ARG A 225 16.46 -10.78 11.59
CA ARG A 225 17.35 -11.96 11.50
C ARG A 225 16.58 -13.26 11.35
N HIS A 226 15.39 -13.39 11.96
CA HIS A 226 14.63 -14.63 11.98
C HIS A 226 13.78 -14.87 10.74
N ILE A 227 13.21 -13.83 10.13
CA ILE A 227 12.39 -13.97 8.91
C ILE A 227 13.26 -14.35 7.70
N ALA A 228 14.46 -13.82 7.63
CA ALA A 228 15.41 -14.14 6.54
C ALA A 228 15.95 -15.57 6.61
N ALA A 229 16.05 -16.15 7.82
CA ALA A 229 16.58 -17.50 8.03
C ALA A 229 15.56 -18.62 7.84
N ALA A 230 14.25 -18.33 7.94
CA ALA A 230 13.18 -19.33 7.95
C ALA A 230 12.62 -19.71 6.56
N LEU A 231 12.93 -18.96 5.50
CA LEU A 231 12.42 -19.22 4.15
C LEU A 231 13.57 -19.58 3.23
N GLN A 232 13.54 -20.79 2.64
CA GLN A 232 14.47 -21.15 1.58
C GLN A 232 14.21 -20.24 0.36
N PRO A 233 15.23 -19.53 -0.15
CA PRO A 233 15.05 -18.63 -1.28
C PRO A 233 14.71 -19.43 -2.54
N LEU A 234 13.62 -19.03 -3.19
CA LEU A 234 13.27 -19.58 -4.52
C LEU A 234 14.34 -19.20 -5.55
N PRO A 235 14.51 -19.97 -6.63
CA PRO A 235 15.40 -19.62 -7.72
C PRO A 235 15.11 -18.21 -8.25
N ARG A 236 16.16 -17.42 -8.46
CA ARG A 236 16.05 -16.00 -8.87
C ARG A 236 15.16 -15.79 -10.11
N ALA A 237 15.26 -16.70 -11.10
CA ALA A 237 14.44 -16.66 -12.31
C ALA A 237 12.95 -16.82 -11.98
N THR A 238 12.59 -17.71 -11.04
CA THR A 238 11.22 -17.92 -10.58
C THR A 238 10.68 -16.70 -9.88
N VAL A 239 11.48 -16.05 -9.01
CA VAL A 239 11.10 -14.83 -8.31
C VAL A 239 10.87 -13.69 -9.31
N LEU A 240 11.80 -13.46 -10.25
CA LEU A 240 11.66 -12.41 -11.26
C LEU A 240 10.43 -12.61 -12.15
N ARG A 241 10.19 -13.84 -12.59
CA ARG A 241 8.99 -14.19 -13.37
C ARG A 241 7.72 -13.92 -12.56
N ALA A 242 7.68 -14.33 -11.30
CA ALA A 242 6.52 -14.10 -10.44
C ALA A 242 6.27 -12.60 -10.20
N LEU A 243 7.32 -11.80 -9.93
CA LEU A 243 7.20 -10.34 -9.78
C LEU A 243 6.72 -9.67 -11.07
N ALA A 244 7.18 -10.11 -12.24
CA ALA A 244 6.70 -9.60 -13.53
C ALA A 244 5.21 -9.92 -13.74
N VAL A 245 4.78 -11.14 -13.44
CA VAL A 245 3.37 -11.53 -13.48
C VAL A 245 2.54 -10.67 -12.53
N LEU A 246 2.98 -10.49 -11.28
CA LEU A 246 2.29 -9.63 -10.32
C LEU A 246 2.21 -8.17 -10.82
N GLY A 247 3.26 -7.66 -11.47
CA GLY A 247 3.26 -6.33 -12.09
C GLY A 247 2.18 -6.21 -13.18
N LEU A 248 2.06 -7.22 -14.07
CA LEU A 248 1.01 -7.25 -15.10
C LEU A 248 -0.40 -7.36 -14.51
N LEU A 249 -0.57 -8.12 -13.44
CA LEU A 249 -1.84 -8.22 -12.72
C LEU A 249 -2.21 -6.89 -12.06
N MET A 250 -1.23 -6.18 -11.49
CA MET A 250 -1.46 -4.84 -10.95
C MET A 250 -1.76 -3.81 -12.03
N PHE A 251 -1.06 -3.85 -13.16
CA PHE A 251 -1.38 -3.04 -14.32
C PHE A 251 -2.85 -3.22 -14.72
N SER A 252 -3.29 -4.46 -14.94
CA SER A 252 -4.67 -4.79 -15.25
C SER A 252 -5.66 -4.19 -14.25
N LYS A 253 -5.40 -4.44 -12.96
CA LYS A 253 -6.26 -3.96 -11.88
C LYS A 253 -6.34 -2.44 -11.84
N PHE A 254 -5.20 -1.73 -11.83
CA PHE A 254 -5.20 -0.29 -11.60
C PHE A 254 -5.64 0.51 -12.83
N PHE A 255 -5.41 0.00 -14.04
CA PHE A 255 -6.00 0.58 -15.25
C PHE A 255 -7.52 0.43 -15.27
N TYR A 256 -8.04 -0.76 -14.93
CA TYR A 256 -9.49 -0.95 -14.81
C TYR A 256 -10.07 -0.08 -13.68
N MET A 257 -9.42 -0.01 -12.52
CA MET A 257 -9.82 0.89 -11.44
C MET A 257 -9.83 2.34 -11.86
N ALA A 258 -8.85 2.79 -12.66
CA ALA A 258 -8.80 4.16 -13.18
C ALA A 258 -9.99 4.46 -14.10
N SER A 259 -10.47 3.50 -14.91
CA SER A 259 -11.66 3.69 -15.74
C SER A 259 -12.90 3.96 -14.90
N LEU A 260 -13.08 3.23 -13.79
CA LEU A 260 -14.22 3.43 -12.90
C LEU A 260 -14.04 4.64 -11.97
N SER A 261 -12.87 4.87 -11.40
CA SER A 261 -12.68 5.98 -10.46
C SER A 261 -12.66 7.36 -11.14
N SER A 262 -12.13 7.45 -12.37
CA SER A 262 -11.97 8.74 -13.08
C SER A 262 -13.06 9.01 -14.10
N TYR A 263 -13.65 7.98 -14.69
CA TYR A 263 -14.53 8.15 -15.85
C TYR A 263 -15.96 7.61 -15.65
N TYR A 264 -16.27 6.96 -14.54
CA TYR A 264 -17.58 6.35 -14.32
C TYR A 264 -18.72 7.37 -14.31
N THR A 265 -18.52 8.52 -13.68
CA THR A 265 -19.51 9.60 -13.69
C THR A 265 -19.79 10.07 -15.11
N PHE A 266 -18.76 10.26 -15.93
CA PHE A 266 -18.92 10.66 -17.34
C PHE A 266 -19.62 9.59 -18.15
N TYR A 267 -19.28 8.31 -17.97
CA TYR A 267 -19.95 7.19 -18.64
C TYR A 267 -21.44 7.13 -18.32
N LEU A 268 -21.82 7.30 -17.03
CA LEU A 268 -23.22 7.30 -16.63
C LEU A 268 -23.99 8.51 -17.17
N MET A 269 -23.35 9.67 -17.22
CA MET A 269 -23.95 10.89 -17.78
C MET A 269 -24.13 10.77 -19.29
N ASP A 270 -23.14 10.22 -20.00
CA ASP A 270 -23.18 10.06 -21.46
C ASP A 270 -24.17 8.99 -21.88
N LYS A 271 -24.07 7.78 -21.33
CA LYS A 271 -24.88 6.62 -21.74
C LYS A 271 -26.32 6.69 -21.26
N PHE A 272 -26.55 7.15 -20.02
CA PHE A 272 -27.87 7.12 -19.39
C PHE A 272 -28.47 8.52 -19.16
N GLN A 273 -27.80 9.57 -19.61
CA GLN A 273 -28.23 10.98 -19.47
C GLN A 273 -28.54 11.36 -18.01
N LEU A 274 -27.76 10.82 -17.06
CA LEU A 274 -27.98 11.09 -15.65
C LEU A 274 -27.51 12.48 -15.24
N PRO A 275 -28.20 13.13 -14.29
CA PRO A 275 -27.65 14.29 -13.60
C PRO A 275 -26.35 13.95 -12.85
N VAL A 276 -25.43 14.90 -12.79
CA VAL A 276 -24.11 14.74 -12.13
C VAL A 276 -24.23 14.17 -10.71
N GLY A 277 -25.16 14.70 -9.91
CA GLY A 277 -25.37 14.25 -8.53
C GLY A 277 -25.75 12.77 -8.43
N THR A 278 -26.64 12.28 -9.32
CA THR A 278 -27.02 10.87 -9.37
C THR A 278 -25.83 10.01 -9.80
N ALA A 279 -25.08 10.42 -10.83
CA ALA A 279 -23.91 9.70 -11.28
C ALA A 279 -22.81 9.61 -10.18
N GLN A 280 -22.66 10.66 -9.35
CA GLN A 280 -21.77 10.64 -8.19
C GLN A 280 -22.21 9.67 -7.10
N LEU A 281 -23.52 9.43 -6.90
CA LEU A 281 -24.01 8.41 -5.97
C LEU A 281 -23.62 6.99 -6.43
N TYR A 282 -23.67 6.71 -7.71
CA TYR A 282 -23.18 5.43 -8.27
C TYR A 282 -21.68 5.27 -8.08
N LEU A 283 -20.90 6.35 -8.32
CA LEU A 283 -19.46 6.33 -8.04
C LEU A 283 -19.17 6.11 -6.56
N PHE A 284 -19.90 6.76 -5.66
CA PHE A 284 -19.78 6.54 -4.21
C PHE A 284 -20.07 5.08 -3.85
N ALA A 285 -21.14 4.48 -4.38
CA ALA A 285 -21.49 3.08 -4.13
C ALA A 285 -20.36 2.13 -4.58
N PHE A 286 -19.76 2.39 -5.74
CA PHE A 286 -18.59 1.65 -6.22
C PHE A 286 -17.40 1.80 -5.28
N LEU A 287 -17.03 3.02 -4.89
CA LEU A 287 -15.89 3.27 -3.99
C LEU A 287 -16.10 2.68 -2.60
N PHE A 288 -17.33 2.71 -2.08
CA PHE A 288 -17.70 2.04 -0.84
C PHE A 288 -17.53 0.51 -0.94
N ALA A 289 -17.96 -0.07 -2.06
CA ALA A 289 -17.75 -1.50 -2.34
C ALA A 289 -16.25 -1.85 -2.40
N VAL A 290 -15.41 -0.98 -2.99
CA VAL A 290 -13.95 -1.14 -3.01
C VAL A 290 -13.39 -1.17 -1.58
N ALA A 291 -13.83 -0.25 -0.71
CA ALA A 291 -13.39 -0.23 0.69
C ALA A 291 -13.80 -1.52 1.42
N ALA A 292 -15.06 -1.97 1.26
CA ALA A 292 -15.57 -3.20 1.85
C ALA A 292 -14.83 -4.45 1.34
N GLY A 293 -14.59 -4.54 0.03
CA GLY A 293 -13.87 -5.66 -0.60
C GLY A 293 -12.41 -5.76 -0.13
N THR A 294 -11.78 -4.63 0.17
CA THR A 294 -10.41 -4.60 0.70
C THR A 294 -10.31 -5.31 2.06
N ILE A 295 -11.33 -5.22 2.92
CA ILE A 295 -11.35 -5.88 4.23
C ILE A 295 -11.31 -7.40 4.07
N ALA A 296 -12.04 -7.94 3.10
CA ALA A 296 -12.22 -9.37 2.92
C ALA A 296 -10.98 -10.09 2.37
N GLY A 297 -10.23 -9.43 1.47
CA GLY A 297 -9.15 -10.04 0.70
C GLY A 297 -8.00 -10.62 1.53
N GLY A 298 -7.58 -9.92 2.58
CA GLY A 298 -6.49 -10.35 3.45
C GLY A 298 -6.81 -11.60 4.28
N PRO A 299 -7.88 -11.59 5.11
CA PRO A 299 -8.27 -12.76 5.90
C PRO A 299 -8.57 -14.00 5.06
N ILE A 300 -9.18 -13.83 3.89
CA ILE A 300 -9.44 -14.93 2.96
C ILE A 300 -8.10 -15.47 2.44
N GLY A 301 -7.16 -14.58 2.03
CA GLY A 301 -5.84 -14.97 1.56
C GLY A 301 -4.99 -15.70 2.60
N ASP A 302 -5.13 -15.34 3.87
CA ASP A 302 -4.45 -16.02 4.98
C ASP A 302 -4.98 -17.46 5.19
N ARG A 303 -6.26 -17.72 4.85
CA ARG A 303 -6.90 -19.04 5.02
C ARG A 303 -6.71 -19.96 3.82
N ILE A 304 -7.03 -19.46 2.62
CA ILE A 304 -7.09 -20.29 1.40
C ILE A 304 -5.87 -20.15 0.49
N GLY A 305 -4.95 -19.25 0.83
CA GLY A 305 -3.73 -18.95 0.06
C GLY A 305 -3.91 -17.73 -0.87
N ARG A 306 -2.84 -16.92 -0.97
CA ARG A 306 -2.85 -15.63 -1.69
C ARG A 306 -3.08 -15.81 -3.19
N LYS A 307 -2.46 -16.82 -3.81
CA LYS A 307 -2.62 -17.12 -5.24
C LYS A 307 -4.08 -17.29 -5.64
N ARG A 308 -4.89 -17.99 -4.82
CA ARG A 308 -6.33 -18.17 -5.09
C ARG A 308 -7.10 -16.86 -5.01
N VAL A 309 -6.81 -16.03 -3.99
CA VAL A 309 -7.45 -14.71 -3.86
C VAL A 309 -7.11 -13.82 -5.05
N ILE A 310 -5.84 -13.77 -5.47
CA ILE A 310 -5.40 -12.99 -6.63
C ILE A 310 -6.15 -13.45 -7.89
N TRP A 311 -6.25 -14.77 -8.09
CA TRP A 311 -6.93 -15.35 -9.24
C TRP A 311 -8.41 -14.98 -9.29
N VAL A 312 -9.13 -15.20 -8.20
CA VAL A 312 -10.56 -14.86 -8.10
C VAL A 312 -10.77 -13.35 -8.20
N SER A 313 -9.90 -12.54 -7.58
CA SER A 313 -10.08 -11.09 -7.58
C SER A 313 -9.81 -10.43 -8.93
N ILE A 314 -8.93 -10.97 -9.77
CA ILE A 314 -8.61 -10.37 -11.06
C ILE A 314 -9.35 -11.10 -12.19
N LEU A 315 -9.20 -12.42 -12.31
CA LEU A 315 -9.88 -13.16 -13.37
C LEU A 315 -11.36 -13.37 -13.07
N GLY A 316 -11.72 -13.63 -11.81
CA GLY A 316 -13.11 -13.86 -11.43
C GLY A 316 -14.01 -12.65 -11.59
N VAL A 317 -13.45 -11.43 -11.71
CA VAL A 317 -14.22 -10.23 -12.02
C VAL A 317 -14.54 -10.09 -13.53
N ALA A 318 -13.84 -10.82 -14.40
CA ALA A 318 -13.97 -10.69 -15.86
C ALA A 318 -15.41 -10.83 -16.40
N PRO A 319 -16.24 -11.77 -15.96
CA PRO A 319 -17.62 -11.86 -16.44
C PRO A 319 -18.42 -10.59 -16.19
N PHE A 320 -18.22 -9.96 -15.03
CA PHE A 320 -18.93 -8.75 -14.63
C PHE A 320 -18.41 -7.53 -15.42
N THR A 321 -17.09 -7.45 -15.66
CA THR A 321 -16.49 -6.35 -16.42
C THR A 321 -16.88 -6.42 -17.90
N LEU A 322 -16.97 -7.63 -18.48
CA LEU A 322 -17.43 -7.84 -19.85
C LEU A 322 -18.92 -7.55 -20.03
N ALA A 323 -19.75 -7.81 -19.02
CA ALA A 323 -21.18 -7.52 -19.06
C ALA A 323 -21.49 -6.02 -18.86
N LEU A 324 -20.68 -5.28 -18.11
CA LEU A 324 -20.98 -3.90 -17.70
C LEU A 324 -21.26 -2.95 -18.88
N PRO A 325 -20.51 -2.95 -20.02
CA PRO A 325 -20.79 -2.06 -21.14
C PRO A 325 -22.15 -2.29 -21.81
N TYR A 326 -22.74 -3.48 -21.66
CA TYR A 326 -24.02 -3.87 -22.28
C TYR A 326 -25.20 -3.79 -21.31
N ALA A 327 -24.95 -3.46 -20.04
CA ALA A 327 -25.96 -3.41 -19.00
C ALA A 327 -26.84 -2.15 -19.10
N ASP A 328 -28.08 -2.25 -18.63
CA ASP A 328 -28.93 -1.11 -18.32
C ASP A 328 -28.43 -0.37 -17.06
N LEU A 329 -29.09 0.71 -16.67
CA LEU A 329 -28.68 1.54 -15.54
C LEU A 329 -28.66 0.76 -14.22
N TYR A 330 -29.69 -0.03 -13.94
CA TYR A 330 -29.78 -0.80 -12.69
C TYR A 330 -28.66 -1.83 -12.59
N TRP A 331 -28.47 -2.63 -13.64
CA TRP A 331 -27.41 -3.63 -13.70
C TRP A 331 -26.00 -3.01 -13.75
N THR A 332 -25.85 -1.86 -14.37
CA THR A 332 -24.58 -1.11 -14.33
C THR A 332 -24.19 -0.76 -12.89
N GLY A 333 -25.17 -0.32 -12.07
CA GLY A 333 -24.96 -0.07 -10.65
C GLY A 333 -24.59 -1.34 -9.88
N VAL A 334 -25.36 -2.42 -10.05
CA VAL A 334 -25.11 -3.71 -9.39
C VAL A 334 -23.74 -4.27 -9.77
N LEU A 335 -23.42 -4.29 -11.08
CA LEU A 335 -22.16 -4.81 -11.59
C LEU A 335 -20.97 -3.99 -11.07
N SER A 336 -21.07 -2.65 -11.02
CA SER A 336 -19.99 -1.82 -10.51
C SER A 336 -19.70 -2.11 -9.04
N VAL A 337 -20.72 -2.32 -8.21
CA VAL A 337 -20.57 -2.72 -6.79
C VAL A 337 -19.89 -4.10 -6.68
N VAL A 338 -20.34 -5.08 -7.46
CA VAL A 338 -19.75 -6.44 -7.47
C VAL A 338 -18.29 -6.40 -7.92
N ILE A 339 -17.99 -5.64 -8.98
CA ILE A 339 -16.63 -5.43 -9.48
C ILE A 339 -15.77 -4.79 -8.40
N GLY A 340 -16.26 -3.73 -7.74
CA GLY A 340 -15.55 -3.06 -6.66
C GLY A 340 -15.18 -3.99 -5.51
N LEU A 341 -16.15 -4.77 -5.02
CA LEU A 341 -15.96 -5.76 -3.95
C LEU A 341 -14.89 -6.81 -4.31
N ILE A 342 -14.98 -7.39 -5.50
CA ILE A 342 -14.09 -8.49 -5.92
C ILE A 342 -12.68 -7.95 -6.21
N LEU A 343 -12.58 -6.92 -7.06
CA LEU A 343 -11.30 -6.42 -7.53
C LEU A 343 -10.46 -5.78 -6.42
N ALA A 344 -11.10 -5.18 -5.41
CA ALA A 344 -10.41 -4.52 -4.30
C ALA A 344 -9.61 -5.51 -3.44
N SER A 345 -10.07 -6.75 -3.29
CA SER A 345 -9.43 -7.78 -2.47
C SER A 345 -8.03 -8.21 -2.96
N ALA A 346 -7.69 -7.95 -4.23
CA ALA A 346 -6.43 -8.38 -4.83
C ALA A 346 -5.19 -7.70 -4.25
N PHE A 347 -5.25 -6.40 -3.93
CA PHE A 347 -4.04 -5.62 -3.63
C PHE A 347 -3.28 -6.12 -2.41
N SER A 348 -3.97 -6.32 -1.28
CA SER A 348 -3.36 -6.84 -0.06
C SER A 348 -2.76 -8.23 -0.27
N ALA A 349 -3.45 -9.10 -1.03
CA ALA A 349 -2.97 -10.42 -1.36
C ALA A 349 -1.72 -10.39 -2.27
N ILE A 350 -1.71 -9.54 -3.30
CA ILE A 350 -0.55 -9.33 -4.19
C ILE A 350 0.65 -8.84 -3.41
N LEU A 351 0.46 -7.82 -2.56
CA LEU A 351 1.55 -7.22 -1.81
C LEU A 351 2.18 -8.21 -0.82
N VAL A 352 1.35 -8.93 -0.06
CA VAL A 352 1.86 -9.95 0.88
C VAL A 352 2.54 -11.09 0.14
N TYR A 353 1.97 -11.54 -0.99
CA TYR A 353 2.60 -12.57 -1.82
C TYR A 353 3.97 -12.11 -2.34
N ALA A 354 4.08 -10.87 -2.83
CA ALA A 354 5.35 -10.31 -3.29
C ALA A 354 6.39 -10.19 -2.14
N GLN A 355 5.96 -9.81 -0.93
CA GLN A 355 6.81 -9.77 0.26
C GLN A 355 7.31 -11.17 0.66
N GLU A 356 6.50 -12.22 0.46
CA GLU A 356 6.89 -13.60 0.71
C GLU A 356 7.87 -14.15 -0.32
N LEU A 357 7.79 -13.68 -1.59
CA LEU A 357 8.75 -14.06 -2.64
C LEU A 357 10.16 -13.48 -2.41
N VAL A 358 10.27 -12.34 -1.70
CA VAL A 358 11.54 -11.64 -1.48
C VAL A 358 11.74 -11.39 0.02
N PRO A 359 12.04 -12.43 0.81
CA PRO A 359 12.24 -12.30 2.24
C PRO A 359 13.35 -11.28 2.58
N GLY A 360 13.16 -10.51 3.64
CA GLY A 360 14.13 -9.52 4.09
C GLY A 360 14.10 -8.17 3.33
N LYS A 361 13.28 -8.04 2.26
CA LYS A 361 13.16 -6.80 1.47
C LYS A 361 11.73 -6.24 1.46
N VAL A 362 11.08 -6.27 2.62
CA VAL A 362 9.67 -5.87 2.76
C VAL A 362 9.44 -4.43 2.35
N GLY A 363 10.31 -3.50 2.73
CA GLY A 363 10.20 -2.08 2.36
C GLY A 363 10.40 -1.84 0.86
N THR A 364 11.42 -2.49 0.26
CA THR A 364 11.67 -2.40 -1.20
C THR A 364 10.46 -2.90 -1.99
N VAL A 365 9.95 -4.09 -1.62
CA VAL A 365 8.78 -4.69 -2.29
C VAL A 365 7.55 -3.82 -2.11
N SER A 366 7.27 -3.35 -0.89
CA SER A 366 6.13 -2.47 -0.64
C SER A 366 6.24 -1.17 -1.42
N GLY A 367 7.41 -0.52 -1.38
CA GLY A 367 7.65 0.72 -2.13
C GLY A 367 7.48 0.54 -3.64
N LEU A 368 7.98 -0.57 -4.20
CA LEU A 368 7.80 -0.89 -5.62
C LEU A 368 6.31 -1.05 -5.97
N PHE A 369 5.57 -1.81 -5.18
CA PHE A 369 4.18 -2.13 -5.49
C PHE A 369 3.24 -0.95 -5.23
N PHE A 370 3.43 -0.16 -4.17
CA PHE A 370 2.66 1.07 -3.96
C PHE A 370 3.00 2.13 -5.00
N GLY A 371 4.30 2.37 -5.27
CA GLY A 371 4.72 3.31 -6.30
C GLY A 371 4.18 2.94 -7.68
N PHE A 372 4.21 1.65 -8.03
CA PHE A 372 3.63 1.16 -9.29
C PHE A 372 2.11 1.32 -9.33
N ALA A 373 1.40 1.01 -8.23
CA ALA A 373 -0.05 1.17 -8.13
C ALA A 373 -0.50 2.61 -8.39
N PHE A 374 0.12 3.57 -7.70
CA PHE A 374 -0.19 4.99 -7.88
C PHE A 374 0.22 5.49 -9.28
N GLY A 375 1.40 5.09 -9.76
CA GLY A 375 1.87 5.43 -11.11
C GLY A 375 0.92 4.90 -12.19
N MET A 376 0.47 3.64 -12.06
CA MET A 376 -0.47 3.04 -13.04
C MET A 376 -1.86 3.66 -12.97
N GLY A 377 -2.34 4.06 -11.80
CA GLY A 377 -3.60 4.78 -11.66
C GLY A 377 -3.58 6.12 -12.43
N GLY A 378 -2.54 6.92 -12.22
CA GLY A 378 -2.36 8.20 -12.92
C GLY A 378 -2.14 8.05 -14.43
N LEU A 379 -1.27 7.12 -14.83
CA LEU A 379 -1.01 6.83 -16.25
C LEU A 379 -2.26 6.27 -16.93
N GLY A 380 -2.99 5.40 -16.25
CA GLY A 380 -4.26 4.84 -16.71
C GLY A 380 -5.27 5.96 -17.01
N ALA A 381 -5.48 6.86 -16.06
CA ALA A 381 -6.39 7.98 -16.26
C ALA A 381 -5.98 8.85 -17.47
N ALA A 382 -4.69 9.17 -17.62
CA ALA A 382 -4.21 9.99 -18.74
C ALA A 382 -4.38 9.29 -20.10
N ILE A 383 -4.07 7.99 -20.19
CA ILE A 383 -4.21 7.22 -21.46
C ILE A 383 -5.68 7.03 -21.81
N LEU A 384 -6.51 6.66 -20.82
CA LEU A 384 -7.93 6.44 -21.03
C LEU A 384 -8.67 7.74 -21.38
N GLY A 385 -8.24 8.88 -20.82
CA GLY A 385 -8.77 10.19 -21.22
C GLY A 385 -8.49 10.51 -22.68
N ARG A 386 -7.26 10.30 -23.15
CA ARG A 386 -6.93 10.47 -24.58
C ARG A 386 -7.72 9.51 -25.49
N LEU A 387 -7.94 8.27 -25.02
CA LEU A 387 -8.75 7.30 -25.75
C LEU A 387 -10.21 7.78 -25.82
N ALA A 388 -10.76 8.30 -24.72
CA ALA A 388 -12.12 8.86 -24.69
C ALA A 388 -12.26 10.05 -25.64
N ASP A 389 -11.30 10.98 -25.63
CA ASP A 389 -11.30 12.16 -26.53
C ASP A 389 -11.18 11.77 -28.01
N ALA A 390 -10.39 10.73 -28.33
CA ALA A 390 -10.18 10.25 -29.66
C ALA A 390 -11.33 9.37 -30.20
N THR A 391 -12.14 8.78 -29.33
CA THR A 391 -13.21 7.83 -29.70
C THR A 391 -14.53 8.15 -29.01
N SER A 392 -14.74 7.56 -27.84
CA SER A 392 -15.86 7.83 -26.92
C SER A 392 -15.58 7.25 -25.54
N ILE A 393 -16.32 7.73 -24.54
CA ILE A 393 -16.25 7.18 -23.18
C ILE A 393 -16.73 5.72 -23.14
N GLU A 394 -17.70 5.34 -23.97
CA GLU A 394 -18.21 3.98 -24.07
C GLU A 394 -17.13 3.02 -24.61
N THR A 395 -16.33 3.46 -25.59
CA THR A 395 -15.19 2.69 -26.11
C THR A 395 -14.17 2.39 -25.01
N VAL A 396 -13.91 3.33 -24.10
CA VAL A 396 -13.03 3.12 -22.94
C VAL A 396 -13.52 1.93 -22.10
N TYR A 397 -14.82 1.84 -21.84
CA TYR A 397 -15.41 0.74 -21.06
C TYR A 397 -15.35 -0.60 -21.80
N HIS A 398 -15.57 -0.62 -23.11
CA HIS A 398 -15.41 -1.82 -23.92
C HIS A 398 -13.96 -2.33 -23.91
N VAL A 399 -12.98 -1.45 -24.08
CA VAL A 399 -11.55 -1.82 -24.05
C VAL A 399 -11.13 -2.28 -22.65
N CYS A 400 -11.48 -1.54 -21.62
CA CYS A 400 -11.12 -1.87 -20.24
C CYS A 400 -11.76 -3.17 -19.75
N ALA A 401 -12.93 -3.56 -20.27
CA ALA A 401 -13.63 -4.80 -19.91
C ALA A 401 -12.77 -6.06 -20.07
N PHE A 402 -11.82 -6.05 -21.01
CA PHE A 402 -10.91 -7.16 -21.28
C PHE A 402 -9.68 -7.21 -20.36
N LEU A 403 -9.34 -6.12 -19.66
CA LEU A 403 -8.15 -6.06 -18.81
C LEU A 403 -8.10 -7.18 -17.75
N PRO A 404 -9.20 -7.55 -17.06
CA PRO A 404 -9.18 -8.63 -16.08
C PRO A 404 -8.82 -10.01 -16.65
N LEU A 405 -8.91 -10.24 -17.96
CA LEU A 405 -8.47 -11.49 -18.58
C LEU A 405 -6.95 -11.71 -18.44
N ILE A 406 -6.16 -10.66 -18.21
CA ILE A 406 -4.75 -10.75 -17.83
C ILE A 406 -4.60 -11.60 -16.53
N GLY A 407 -5.67 -11.72 -15.75
CA GLY A 407 -5.75 -12.61 -14.58
C GLY A 407 -5.42 -14.07 -14.88
N LEU A 408 -5.52 -14.55 -16.12
CA LEU A 408 -5.07 -15.87 -16.57
C LEU A 408 -3.57 -16.11 -16.23
N LEU A 409 -2.77 -15.05 -16.26
CA LEU A 409 -1.34 -15.13 -15.92
C LEU A 409 -1.08 -15.54 -14.46
N THR A 410 -2.08 -15.47 -13.59
CA THR A 410 -1.97 -15.96 -12.20
C THR A 410 -1.64 -17.47 -12.15
N ALA A 411 -1.97 -18.22 -13.18
CA ALA A 411 -1.58 -19.64 -13.30
C ALA A 411 -0.06 -19.83 -13.23
N LEU A 412 0.72 -18.85 -13.74
CA LEU A 412 2.19 -18.87 -13.78
C LEU A 412 2.85 -18.56 -12.43
N LEU A 413 2.09 -18.12 -11.42
CA LEU A 413 2.62 -17.86 -10.09
C LEU A 413 2.93 -19.16 -9.36
N PRO A 414 4.09 -19.31 -8.68
CA PRO A 414 4.38 -20.45 -7.82
C PRO A 414 3.41 -20.52 -6.63
N ASP A 415 3.21 -21.71 -6.08
CA ASP A 415 2.35 -21.91 -4.91
C ASP A 415 3.18 -21.79 -3.63
N THR A 416 3.25 -20.57 -3.06
CA THR A 416 4.02 -20.31 -1.83
C THR A 416 3.42 -20.97 -0.59
N HIS A 417 2.14 -21.37 -0.63
CA HIS A 417 1.46 -21.99 0.51
C HIS A 417 1.91 -23.44 0.76
N LYS A 418 2.34 -24.13 -0.29
CA LYS A 418 2.87 -25.51 -0.20
C LYS A 418 4.27 -25.54 0.38
N HIS A 419 5.10 -24.54 0.07
CA HIS A 419 6.47 -24.44 0.57
C HIS A 419 6.58 -23.99 2.04
N ALA A 420 5.54 -23.38 2.62
CA ALA A 420 5.52 -23.00 4.03
C ALA A 420 5.06 -24.13 4.97
N LYS A 421 4.55 -25.26 4.41
CA LYS A 421 4.10 -26.44 5.16
C LYS A 421 5.06 -27.64 5.06
N ALA A 422 6.03 -27.58 4.15
CA ALA A 422 7.12 -28.53 4.04
C ALA A 422 8.35 -28.05 4.79
#